data_025b1e3089604f1716c9dbb8d0b3a6a0
#
_entry.id   025b1e3089604f1716c9dbb8d0b3a6a0
#
_cell.length_a   1.000
_cell.length_b   1.000
_cell.length_c   1.000
_cell.angle_alpha   90.00
_cell.angle_beta   90.00
_cell.angle_gamma   90.00
#
_symmetry.space_group_name_H-M   'P 1'
#
loop_
_entity.id
_entity.type
_entity.pdbx_description
1 polymer ?
#
loop_
_entity_poly.entity_id
_entity_poly.type
_entity_poly.pdbx_seq_one_letter_code
_entity_poly.pdbx_strand_id
1 'polypeptide(L)'
;MCIRDSYIVADFMNPEALKLTVESYILNNHGFHILVNNTGGPRSGPIIDASLEAFESAFTQHLKCNHVLAQLTVPFMKEASYGRIINVISTSVKEPIEGLGVSNTIRNAVGNWSKTLSFELGSFGITVNNVLPGFTETERLNEIIKVKAKQSKTSVEEMAAIMKTHTPAKRFAKPEETANAIVFLASEAASYINGVNIPVDGGRTKSL
;
A
#
# COMPACT_ATOMS: atom_id res chain seq x y z
N MET A 1 -14.10 3.31 23.18
CA MET A 1 -14.72 2.58 22.05
C MET A 1 -13.78 1.44 21.66
N CYS A 2 -14.26 0.22 21.64
CA CYS A 2 -13.48 -0.88 21.12
C CYS A 2 -13.40 -0.73 19.61
N ILE A 3 -12.21 -0.77 19.08
CA ILE A 3 -11.95 -0.55 17.65
C ILE A 3 -11.24 -1.72 17.02
N ARG A 4 -11.05 -2.79 17.82
CA ARG A 4 -10.34 -3.96 17.38
C ARG A 4 -10.88 -5.19 18.08
N ASP A 5 -11.47 -6.05 17.34
CA ASP A 5 -12.19 -7.18 17.90
C ASP A 5 -11.59 -8.53 17.50
N SER A 6 -11.00 -8.61 16.32
CA SER A 6 -10.45 -9.86 15.83
C SER A 6 -9.27 -9.67 14.88
N TYR A 7 -8.52 -10.71 14.64
CA TYR A 7 -7.52 -10.82 13.59
C TYR A 7 -7.55 -12.22 12.97
N ILE A 8 -7.11 -12.29 11.73
CA ILE A 8 -6.98 -13.53 10.98
C ILE A 8 -5.51 -13.66 10.59
N VAL A 9 -4.91 -14.81 10.87
CA VAL A 9 -3.55 -15.11 10.44
C VAL A 9 -3.62 -15.72 9.05
N ALA A 10 -2.92 -15.12 8.08
CA ALA A 10 -2.85 -15.61 6.71
C ALA A 10 -1.48 -15.32 6.09
N ASP A 11 -1.05 -16.21 5.20
CA ASP A 11 0.19 -16.06 4.45
C ASP A 11 -0.10 -15.46 3.06
N PHE A 12 0.39 -14.25 2.82
CA PHE A 12 0.26 -13.55 1.53
C PHE A 12 1.17 -14.13 0.42
N MET A 13 2.00 -15.13 0.73
CA MET A 13 2.69 -15.93 -0.29
C MET A 13 1.81 -17.03 -0.88
N ASN A 14 0.68 -17.33 -0.23
CA ASN A 14 -0.27 -18.34 -0.68
C ASN A 14 -1.68 -17.75 -0.88
N PRO A 15 -1.99 -17.19 -2.07
CA PRO A 15 -3.30 -16.58 -2.34
C PRO A 15 -4.49 -17.52 -2.16
N GLU A 16 -4.34 -18.81 -2.45
CA GLU A 16 -5.41 -19.79 -2.28
C GLU A 16 -5.71 -20.04 -0.79
N ALA A 17 -4.67 -20.19 0.04
CA ALA A 17 -4.86 -20.30 1.48
C ALA A 17 -5.45 -19.02 2.08
N LEU A 18 -5.01 -17.84 1.62
CA LEU A 18 -5.61 -16.54 1.99
C LEU A 18 -7.10 -16.51 1.65
N LYS A 19 -7.46 -16.91 0.41
CA LYS A 19 -8.85 -16.99 -0.03
C LYS A 19 -9.70 -17.84 0.88
N LEU A 20 -9.31 -19.10 1.10
CA LEU A 20 -10.05 -20.03 1.94
C LEU A 20 -10.21 -19.51 3.38
N THR A 21 -9.17 -18.90 3.92
CA THR A 21 -9.18 -18.34 5.27
C THR A 21 -10.19 -17.20 5.40
N VAL A 22 -10.22 -16.28 4.44
CA VAL A 22 -11.15 -15.14 4.44
C VAL A 22 -12.58 -15.58 4.11
N GLU A 23 -12.78 -16.51 3.19
CA GLU A 23 -14.09 -17.13 2.89
C GLU A 23 -14.68 -17.78 4.15
N SER A 24 -13.89 -18.56 4.88
CA SER A 24 -14.32 -19.18 6.13
C SER A 24 -14.73 -18.14 7.19
N TYR A 25 -14.00 -17.01 7.27
CA TYR A 25 -14.38 -15.93 8.17
C TYR A 25 -15.70 -15.29 7.76
N ILE A 26 -15.89 -14.99 6.47
CA ILE A 26 -17.10 -14.36 5.93
C ILE A 26 -18.34 -15.25 6.14
N LEU A 27 -18.21 -16.56 5.96
CA LEU A 27 -19.31 -17.51 6.18
C LEU A 27 -19.85 -17.49 7.63
N ASN A 28 -19.00 -17.17 8.60
CA ASN A 28 -19.35 -17.14 10.02
C ASN A 28 -19.58 -15.73 10.58
N ASN A 29 -19.42 -14.71 9.75
CA ASN A 29 -19.50 -13.30 10.14
C ASN A 29 -20.13 -12.48 9.02
N HIS A 30 -20.10 -11.16 9.15
CA HIS A 30 -20.52 -10.26 8.09
C HIS A 30 -19.39 -10.01 7.09
N GLY A 31 -19.74 -9.63 5.85
CA GLY A 31 -18.79 -9.19 4.85
C GLY A 31 -18.14 -7.84 5.20
N PHE A 32 -17.19 -7.43 4.38
CA PHE A 32 -16.42 -6.20 4.59
C PHE A 32 -16.82 -5.13 3.57
N HIS A 33 -16.94 -3.90 4.04
CA HIS A 33 -17.25 -2.73 3.21
C HIS A 33 -16.06 -1.80 3.01
N ILE A 34 -15.01 -1.97 3.80
CA ILE A 34 -13.75 -1.22 3.68
C ILE A 34 -12.61 -2.23 3.63
N LEU A 35 -11.83 -2.16 2.56
CA LEU A 35 -10.63 -2.97 2.35
C LEU A 35 -9.39 -2.06 2.28
N VAL A 36 -8.46 -2.25 3.21
CA VAL A 36 -7.15 -1.59 3.17
C VAL A 36 -6.07 -2.61 2.86
N ASN A 37 -5.51 -2.54 1.67
CA ASN A 37 -4.39 -3.39 1.24
C ASN A 37 -3.07 -2.76 1.66
N ASN A 38 -2.39 -3.35 2.65
CA ASN A 38 -1.12 -2.86 3.17
C ASN A 38 -0.19 -4.04 3.52
N THR A 39 0.70 -4.37 2.60
CA THR A 39 1.69 -5.45 2.75
C THR A 39 3.12 -4.89 2.77
N GLY A 40 4.05 -5.61 3.40
CA GLY A 40 5.47 -5.28 3.43
C GLY A 40 6.08 -5.24 2.03
N GLY A 41 7.02 -4.32 1.79
CA GLY A 41 7.69 -4.21 0.47
C GLY A 41 8.76 -5.28 0.24
N PRO A 42 9.06 -5.60 -1.04
CA PRO A 42 10.14 -6.51 -1.40
C PRO A 42 11.52 -5.96 -1.01
N ARG A 43 12.55 -6.80 -1.05
CA ARG A 43 13.93 -6.38 -0.78
C ARG A 43 14.38 -5.28 -1.72
N SER A 44 15.23 -4.38 -1.21
CA SER A 44 15.86 -3.31 -2.01
C SER A 44 16.97 -3.88 -2.89
N GLY A 45 17.16 -3.30 -4.06
CA GLY A 45 18.23 -3.63 -4.99
C GLY A 45 18.00 -3.02 -6.37
N PRO A 46 19.04 -3.00 -7.24
CA PRO A 46 18.92 -2.65 -8.64
C PRO A 46 17.99 -3.64 -9.36
N ILE A 47 17.20 -3.16 -10.30
CA ILE A 47 16.23 -4.00 -11.01
C ILE A 47 16.89 -5.06 -11.88
N ILE A 48 18.05 -4.74 -12.44
CA ILE A 48 18.77 -5.66 -13.34
C ILE A 48 19.32 -6.89 -12.60
N ASP A 49 19.56 -6.78 -11.30
CA ASP A 49 20.09 -7.85 -10.46
C ASP A 49 18.97 -8.64 -9.76
N ALA A 50 17.71 -8.24 -9.96
CA ALA A 50 16.58 -8.88 -9.31
C ALA A 50 16.28 -10.25 -9.94
N SER A 51 16.10 -11.26 -9.10
CA SER A 51 15.71 -12.59 -9.57
C SER A 51 14.22 -12.62 -9.98
N LEU A 52 13.85 -13.60 -10.81
CA LEU A 52 12.45 -13.82 -11.19
C LEU A 52 11.59 -14.12 -9.97
N GLU A 53 12.10 -14.87 -9.01
CA GLU A 53 11.40 -15.20 -7.77
C GLU A 53 11.07 -13.95 -6.93
N ALA A 54 11.94 -12.92 -6.98
CA ALA A 54 11.68 -11.65 -6.32
C ALA A 54 10.49 -10.92 -6.94
N PHE A 55 10.36 -10.97 -8.28
CA PHE A 55 9.20 -10.43 -9.00
C PHE A 55 7.93 -11.23 -8.72
N GLU A 56 8.00 -12.57 -8.80
CA GLU A 56 6.88 -13.46 -8.55
C GLU A 56 6.33 -13.31 -7.14
N SER A 57 7.22 -13.26 -6.15
CA SER A 57 6.86 -13.06 -4.75
C SER A 57 6.18 -11.71 -4.53
N ALA A 58 6.75 -10.63 -5.06
CA ALA A 58 6.18 -9.30 -4.94
C ALA A 58 4.85 -9.18 -5.68
N PHE A 59 4.73 -9.76 -6.88
CA PHE A 59 3.48 -9.81 -7.64
C PHE A 59 2.40 -10.57 -6.88
N THR A 60 2.76 -11.69 -6.28
CA THR A 60 1.84 -12.50 -5.48
C THR A 60 1.34 -11.73 -4.28
N GLN A 61 2.23 -11.19 -3.46
CA GLN A 61 1.88 -10.49 -2.23
C GLN A 61 1.08 -9.20 -2.46
N HIS A 62 1.44 -8.43 -3.50
CA HIS A 62 0.87 -7.10 -3.68
C HIS A 62 -0.27 -7.02 -4.68
N LEU A 63 -0.28 -7.88 -5.72
CA LEU A 63 -1.31 -7.81 -6.73
C LEU A 63 -2.29 -8.98 -6.65
N LYS A 64 -1.82 -10.23 -6.65
CA LYS A 64 -2.73 -11.37 -6.58
C LYS A 64 -3.54 -11.38 -5.28
N CYS A 65 -2.89 -11.17 -4.13
CA CYS A 65 -3.60 -11.15 -2.85
C CYS A 65 -4.58 -9.98 -2.75
N ASN A 66 -4.21 -8.77 -3.23
CA ASN A 66 -5.13 -7.65 -3.29
C ASN A 66 -6.35 -7.97 -4.16
N HIS A 67 -6.13 -8.64 -5.30
CA HIS A 67 -7.22 -9.04 -6.20
C HIS A 67 -8.14 -10.07 -5.55
N VAL A 68 -7.60 -11.09 -4.91
CA VAL A 68 -8.37 -12.10 -4.16
C VAL A 68 -9.22 -11.42 -3.08
N LEU A 69 -8.64 -10.53 -2.28
CA LEU A 69 -9.36 -9.81 -1.23
C LEU A 69 -10.46 -8.90 -1.81
N ALA A 70 -10.19 -8.24 -2.94
CA ALA A 70 -11.22 -7.44 -3.62
C ALA A 70 -12.38 -8.33 -4.13
N GLN A 71 -12.09 -9.49 -4.74
CA GLN A 71 -13.12 -10.43 -5.18
C GLN A 71 -14.03 -10.91 -4.04
N LEU A 72 -13.47 -11.09 -2.84
CA LEU A 72 -14.19 -11.57 -1.68
C LEU A 72 -15.03 -10.45 -1.00
N THR A 73 -14.62 -9.19 -1.10
CA THR A 73 -15.27 -8.08 -0.40
C THR A 73 -16.25 -7.30 -1.29
N VAL A 74 -15.97 -7.17 -2.58
CA VAL A 74 -16.79 -6.40 -3.54
C VAL A 74 -18.27 -6.84 -3.58
N PRO A 75 -18.63 -8.13 -3.50
CA PRO A 75 -20.04 -8.51 -3.46
C PRO A 75 -20.83 -7.83 -2.35
N PHE A 76 -20.29 -7.76 -1.15
CA PHE A 76 -20.92 -7.09 0.01
C PHE A 76 -20.97 -5.58 -0.16
N MET A 77 -19.93 -4.99 -0.74
CA MET A 77 -19.88 -3.57 -1.06
C MET A 77 -20.96 -3.20 -2.08
N LYS A 78 -21.19 -4.04 -3.10
CA LYS A 78 -22.25 -3.84 -4.11
C LYS A 78 -23.63 -3.93 -3.49
N GLU A 79 -23.87 -4.93 -2.64
CA GLU A 79 -25.14 -5.11 -1.94
C GLU A 79 -25.48 -3.88 -1.06
N ALA A 80 -24.47 -3.36 -0.36
CA ALA A 80 -24.62 -2.16 0.47
C ALA A 80 -24.68 -0.84 -0.34
N SER A 81 -24.41 -0.87 -1.65
CA SER A 81 -24.17 0.33 -2.46
C SER A 81 -23.12 1.28 -1.84
N TYR A 82 -22.17 0.70 -1.12
CA TYR A 82 -21.11 1.40 -0.42
C TYR A 82 -19.85 0.52 -0.31
N GLY A 83 -18.72 1.03 -0.72
CA GLY A 83 -17.45 0.36 -0.54
C GLY A 83 -16.25 1.29 -0.66
N ARG A 84 -15.17 0.91 0.03
CA ARG A 84 -13.90 1.63 0.00
C ARG A 84 -12.76 0.64 -0.13
N ILE A 85 -12.00 0.74 -1.22
CA ILE A 85 -10.76 -0.03 -1.42
C ILE A 85 -9.60 0.96 -1.43
N ILE A 86 -8.72 0.84 -0.45
CA ILE A 86 -7.57 1.72 -0.29
C ILE A 86 -6.28 0.89 -0.35
N ASN A 87 -5.40 1.18 -1.31
CA ASN A 87 -4.13 0.48 -1.45
C ASN A 87 -2.99 1.37 -0.94
N VAL A 88 -2.24 0.89 0.04
CA VAL A 88 -1.02 1.53 0.51
C VAL A 88 0.12 1.07 -0.39
N ILE A 89 0.50 1.92 -1.35
CA ILE A 89 1.53 1.57 -2.33
C ILE A 89 2.82 2.36 -2.11
N SER A 90 3.18 3.32 -2.95
CA SER A 90 4.45 4.05 -2.81
C SER A 90 4.45 5.30 -3.68
N THR A 91 5.20 6.31 -3.28
CA THR A 91 5.53 7.46 -4.16
C THR A 91 6.27 7.04 -5.43
N SER A 92 6.80 5.82 -5.49
CA SER A 92 7.42 5.26 -6.71
C SER A 92 6.46 5.10 -7.89
N VAL A 93 5.15 5.17 -7.65
CA VAL A 93 4.12 5.22 -8.72
C VAL A 93 4.16 6.55 -9.48
N LYS A 94 4.66 7.60 -8.86
CA LYS A 94 4.85 8.92 -9.46
C LYS A 94 6.27 9.09 -10.03
N GLU A 95 7.28 8.69 -9.27
CA GLU A 95 8.70 8.81 -9.62
C GLU A 95 9.46 7.58 -9.17
N PRO A 96 10.15 6.83 -10.05
CA PRO A 96 10.94 5.67 -9.65
C PRO A 96 11.94 6.02 -8.54
N ILE A 97 12.02 5.16 -7.53
CA ILE A 97 12.96 5.31 -6.42
C ILE A 97 14.17 4.42 -6.70
N GLU A 98 15.36 5.02 -6.71
CA GLU A 98 16.61 4.31 -6.90
C GLU A 98 16.79 3.19 -5.87
N GLY A 99 17.26 2.02 -6.33
CA GLY A 99 17.46 0.84 -5.49
C GLY A 99 16.20 0.12 -5.03
N LEU A 100 15.02 0.45 -5.61
CA LEU A 100 13.75 -0.23 -5.32
C LEU A 100 13.12 -0.85 -6.58
N GLY A 101 13.92 -1.46 -7.46
CA GLY A 101 13.49 -1.88 -8.80
C GLY A 101 12.23 -2.73 -8.84
N VAL A 102 12.20 -3.86 -8.13
CA VAL A 102 11.02 -4.74 -8.08
C VAL A 102 9.82 -4.00 -7.49
N SER A 103 10.01 -3.27 -6.38
CA SER A 103 8.94 -2.51 -5.73
C SER A 103 8.36 -1.45 -6.66
N ASN A 104 9.19 -0.69 -7.37
CA ASN A 104 8.73 0.31 -8.34
C ASN A 104 7.79 -0.30 -9.38
N THR A 105 8.20 -1.43 -9.97
CA THR A 105 7.43 -2.13 -11.01
C THR A 105 6.10 -2.64 -10.48
N ILE A 106 6.12 -3.38 -9.38
CA ILE A 106 4.93 -4.04 -8.86
C ILE A 106 3.93 -3.02 -8.24
N ARG A 107 4.42 -1.97 -7.58
CA ARG A 107 3.54 -0.93 -7.04
C ARG A 107 2.84 -0.13 -8.15
N ASN A 108 3.50 0.08 -9.30
CA ASN A 108 2.86 0.66 -10.48
C ASN A 108 1.79 -0.27 -11.08
N ALA A 109 2.03 -1.58 -11.11
CA ALA A 109 1.01 -2.55 -11.53
C ALA A 109 -0.22 -2.49 -10.63
N VAL A 110 -0.05 -2.40 -9.30
CA VAL A 110 -1.17 -2.20 -8.36
C VAL A 110 -1.88 -0.86 -8.62
N GLY A 111 -1.15 0.21 -8.90
CA GLY A 111 -1.73 1.52 -9.22
C GLY A 111 -2.63 1.46 -10.45
N ASN A 112 -2.20 0.77 -11.52
CA ASN A 112 -2.99 0.62 -12.72
C ASN A 112 -4.20 -0.32 -12.51
N TRP A 113 -4.02 -1.45 -11.82
CA TRP A 113 -5.11 -2.34 -11.41
C TRP A 113 -6.17 -1.59 -10.59
N SER A 114 -5.75 -0.77 -9.64
CA SER A 114 -6.62 0.07 -8.84
C SER A 114 -7.42 1.05 -9.69
N LYS A 115 -6.77 1.68 -10.67
CA LYS A 115 -7.43 2.60 -11.60
C LYS A 115 -8.50 1.89 -12.43
N THR A 116 -8.21 0.70 -12.94
CA THR A 116 -9.17 -0.13 -13.69
C THR A 116 -10.40 -0.44 -12.82
N LEU A 117 -10.19 -0.93 -11.60
CA LEU A 117 -11.29 -1.22 -10.68
C LEU A 117 -12.14 0.02 -10.37
N SER A 118 -11.53 1.20 -10.29
CA SER A 118 -12.27 2.43 -9.99
C SER A 118 -13.31 2.78 -11.06
N PHE A 119 -13.04 2.46 -12.31
CA PHE A 119 -14.01 2.59 -13.41
C PHE A 119 -15.11 1.54 -13.34
N GLU A 120 -14.74 0.29 -13.07
CA GLU A 120 -15.68 -0.84 -13.08
C GLU A 120 -16.63 -0.82 -11.88
N LEU A 121 -16.21 -0.27 -10.75
CA LEU A 121 -16.94 -0.32 -9.49
C LEU A 121 -17.63 0.99 -9.10
N GLY A 122 -17.30 2.09 -9.77
CA GLY A 122 -17.80 3.43 -9.40
C GLY A 122 -19.35 3.54 -9.40
N SER A 123 -20.03 2.89 -10.35
CA SER A 123 -21.50 2.89 -10.43
C SER A 123 -22.20 2.19 -9.26
N PHE A 124 -21.46 1.41 -8.47
CA PHE A 124 -21.98 0.72 -7.28
C PHE A 124 -21.71 1.48 -5.96
N GLY A 125 -21.30 2.75 -6.02
CA GLY A 125 -20.93 3.52 -4.83
C GLY A 125 -19.61 3.09 -4.18
N ILE A 126 -18.76 2.37 -4.93
CA ILE A 126 -17.47 1.86 -4.46
C ILE A 126 -16.36 2.75 -5.01
N THR A 127 -15.48 3.24 -4.14
CA THR A 127 -14.28 3.99 -4.54
C THR A 127 -13.03 3.15 -4.35
N VAL A 128 -12.07 3.31 -5.27
CA VAL A 128 -10.78 2.60 -5.24
C VAL A 128 -9.66 3.62 -5.37
N ASN A 129 -8.89 3.81 -4.31
CA ASN A 129 -7.85 4.84 -4.23
C ASN A 129 -6.54 4.29 -3.71
N ASN A 130 -5.45 5.01 -3.95
CA ASN A 130 -4.12 4.65 -3.50
C ASN A 130 -3.54 5.75 -2.60
N VAL A 131 -2.97 5.35 -1.48
CA VAL A 131 -2.14 6.21 -0.62
C VAL A 131 -0.68 5.90 -0.92
N LEU A 132 0.11 6.93 -1.13
CA LEU A 132 1.52 6.86 -1.49
C LEU A 132 2.38 7.42 -0.34
N PRO A 133 2.78 6.60 0.63
CA PRO A 133 3.62 7.06 1.73
C PRO A 133 4.99 7.51 1.24
N GLY A 134 5.49 8.62 1.80
CA GLY A 134 6.89 9.00 1.75
C GLY A 134 7.74 8.27 2.78
N PHE A 135 8.76 8.94 3.29
CA PHE A 135 9.57 8.41 4.39
C PHE A 135 8.77 8.46 5.69
N THR A 136 8.26 7.31 6.12
CA THR A 136 7.45 7.15 7.33
C THR A 136 8.23 6.40 8.40
N GLU A 137 8.22 6.86 9.64
CA GLU A 137 8.94 6.30 10.78
C GLU A 137 8.41 4.90 11.13
N THR A 138 9.03 3.89 10.54
CA THR A 138 8.70 2.47 10.68
C THR A 138 9.97 1.65 10.75
N GLU A 139 9.90 0.40 11.20
CA GLU A 139 11.04 -0.53 11.17
C GLU A 139 11.63 -0.65 9.76
N ARG A 140 10.78 -0.65 8.74
CA ARG A 140 11.22 -0.69 7.34
C ARG A 140 12.08 0.51 6.94
N LEU A 141 11.73 1.71 7.38
CA LEU A 141 12.55 2.90 7.13
C LEU A 141 13.91 2.79 7.83
N ASN A 142 13.93 2.30 9.06
CA ASN A 142 15.16 2.09 9.82
C ASN A 142 16.10 1.09 9.10
N GLU A 143 15.55 0.01 8.54
CA GLU A 143 16.34 -0.93 7.72
C GLU A 143 16.92 -0.25 6.48
N ILE A 144 16.14 0.53 5.76
CA ILE A 144 16.57 1.27 4.56
C ILE A 144 17.70 2.25 4.93
N ILE A 145 17.55 2.99 6.04
CA ILE A 145 18.58 3.92 6.51
C ILE A 145 19.89 3.18 6.82
N LYS A 146 19.83 2.04 7.54
CA LYS A 146 20.99 1.21 7.86
C LYS A 146 21.71 0.71 6.61
N VAL A 147 20.96 0.22 5.60
CA VAL A 147 21.54 -0.26 4.34
C VAL A 147 22.23 0.88 3.58
N LYS A 148 21.57 2.05 3.46
CA LYS A 148 22.15 3.22 2.79
C LYS A 148 23.35 3.78 3.52
N ALA A 149 23.33 3.85 4.84
CA ALA A 149 24.47 4.28 5.66
C ALA A 149 25.69 3.40 5.43
N LYS A 150 25.50 2.07 5.41
CA LYS A 150 26.58 1.11 5.11
C LYS A 150 27.15 1.30 3.70
N GLN A 151 26.30 1.50 2.70
CA GLN A 151 26.70 1.72 1.29
C GLN A 151 27.50 3.01 1.13
N SER A 152 27.08 4.08 1.81
CA SER A 152 27.71 5.40 1.73
C SER A 152 28.84 5.61 2.74
N LYS A 153 29.16 4.60 3.57
CA LYS A 153 30.17 4.67 4.65
C LYS A 153 29.96 5.85 5.60
N THR A 154 28.70 6.13 5.94
CA THR A 154 28.29 7.17 6.88
C THR A 154 27.63 6.55 8.11
N SER A 155 27.39 7.34 9.17
CA SER A 155 26.60 6.89 10.32
C SER A 155 25.10 6.80 9.96
N VAL A 156 24.34 6.05 10.77
CA VAL A 156 22.87 5.94 10.61
C VAL A 156 22.21 7.31 10.81
N GLU A 157 22.70 8.07 11.78
CA GLU A 157 22.23 9.42 12.13
C GLU A 157 22.46 10.41 10.99
N GLU A 158 23.65 10.40 10.40
CA GLU A 158 23.98 11.24 9.25
C GLU A 158 23.12 10.88 8.03
N MET A 159 22.98 9.59 7.75
CA MET A 159 22.12 9.14 6.64
C MET A 159 20.67 9.55 6.86
N ALA A 160 20.13 9.42 8.07
CA ALA A 160 18.79 9.88 8.40
C ALA A 160 18.65 11.40 8.20
N ALA A 161 19.65 12.18 8.63
CA ALA A 161 19.67 13.63 8.41
C ALA A 161 19.66 13.98 6.91
N ILE A 162 20.51 13.33 6.12
CA ILE A 162 20.54 13.50 4.65
C ILE A 162 19.17 13.17 4.04
N MET A 163 18.57 12.03 4.42
CA MET A 163 17.26 11.64 3.87
C MET A 163 16.16 12.65 4.23
N LYS A 164 16.20 13.27 5.41
CA LYS A 164 15.25 14.33 5.78
C LYS A 164 15.40 15.57 4.89
N THR A 165 16.61 15.90 4.41
CA THR A 165 16.80 17.05 3.51
C THR A 165 16.10 16.88 2.17
N HIS A 166 15.87 15.64 1.73
CA HIS A 166 15.17 15.34 0.48
C HIS A 166 13.64 15.54 0.58
N THR A 167 13.13 15.80 1.76
CA THR A 167 11.71 16.10 1.98
C THR A 167 11.57 17.59 2.29
N PRO A 168 10.73 18.35 1.60
CA PRO A 168 10.49 19.77 1.93
C PRO A 168 10.10 20.00 3.39
N ALA A 169 9.30 19.08 3.98
CA ALA A 169 8.93 19.12 5.40
C ALA A 169 10.10 18.90 6.38
N LYS A 170 11.30 18.50 5.90
CA LYS A 170 12.55 18.30 6.68
C LYS A 170 12.43 17.31 7.84
N ARG A 171 11.48 16.39 7.75
CA ARG A 171 11.26 15.32 8.72
C ARG A 171 10.71 14.07 8.06
N PHE A 172 10.71 12.98 8.77
CA PHE A 172 9.93 11.80 8.41
C PHE A 172 8.48 11.98 8.87
N ALA A 173 7.56 11.31 8.20
CA ALA A 173 6.17 11.25 8.62
C ALA A 173 6.00 10.29 9.79
N LYS A 174 5.08 10.58 10.70
CA LYS A 174 4.60 9.60 11.67
C LYS A 174 3.65 8.62 10.97
N PRO A 175 3.57 7.34 11.40
CA PRO A 175 2.62 6.39 10.83
C PRO A 175 1.17 6.88 10.81
N GLU A 176 0.77 7.64 11.85
CA GLU A 176 -0.56 8.21 11.99
C GLU A 176 -0.91 9.20 10.88
N GLU A 177 0.09 9.90 10.31
CA GLU A 177 -0.14 10.86 9.21
C GLU A 177 -0.57 10.14 7.94
N THR A 178 0.00 8.95 7.68
CA THR A 178 -0.46 8.08 6.58
C THR A 178 -1.83 7.46 6.90
N ALA A 179 -2.03 7.00 8.14
CA ALA A 179 -3.28 6.42 8.59
C ALA A 179 -4.45 7.41 8.50
N ASN A 180 -4.23 8.69 8.82
CA ASN A 180 -5.27 9.73 8.72
C ASN A 180 -5.76 9.91 7.27
N ALA A 181 -4.87 9.84 6.27
CA ALA A 181 -5.27 9.87 4.87
C ALA A 181 -6.11 8.64 4.48
N ILE A 182 -5.76 7.46 5.00
CA ILE A 182 -6.53 6.23 4.79
C ILE A 182 -7.92 6.35 5.43
N VAL A 183 -8.00 6.83 6.66
CA VAL A 183 -9.27 7.05 7.38
C VAL A 183 -10.17 8.04 6.62
N PHE A 184 -9.58 9.14 6.12
CA PHE A 184 -10.32 10.09 5.29
C PHE A 184 -10.89 9.42 4.04
N LEU A 185 -10.08 8.66 3.28
CA LEU A 185 -10.52 7.95 2.08
C LEU A 185 -11.54 6.85 2.38
N ALA A 186 -11.53 6.27 3.57
CA ALA A 186 -12.49 5.28 4.03
C ALA A 186 -13.84 5.89 4.45
N SER A 187 -13.91 7.20 4.65
CA SER A 187 -15.10 7.91 5.13
C SER A 187 -16.06 8.33 4.01
N GLU A 188 -17.25 8.77 4.39
CA GLU A 188 -18.23 9.39 3.49
C GLU A 188 -17.73 10.72 2.90
N ALA A 189 -16.84 11.44 3.60
CA ALA A 189 -16.28 12.71 3.13
C ALA A 189 -15.48 12.54 1.83
N ALA A 190 -15.02 11.33 1.51
CA ALA A 190 -14.28 11.00 0.30
C ALA A 190 -15.14 10.29 -0.77
N SER A 191 -16.47 10.34 -0.66
CA SER A 191 -17.39 9.57 -1.54
C SER A 191 -17.26 9.89 -3.04
N TYR A 192 -16.75 11.09 -3.39
CA TYR A 192 -16.52 11.50 -4.78
C TYR A 192 -15.06 11.47 -5.21
N ILE A 193 -14.17 10.95 -4.35
CA ILE A 193 -12.74 10.76 -4.65
C ILE A 193 -12.55 9.31 -5.10
N ASN A 194 -12.27 9.10 -6.40
CA ASN A 194 -12.16 7.76 -6.97
C ASN A 194 -11.05 7.68 -8.02
N GLY A 195 -10.27 6.61 -7.97
CA GLY A 195 -9.21 6.31 -8.93
C GLY A 195 -7.99 7.24 -8.83
N VAL A 196 -7.68 7.78 -7.64
CA VAL A 196 -6.58 8.73 -7.44
C VAL A 196 -5.42 8.12 -6.67
N ASN A 197 -4.24 8.70 -6.88
CA ASN A 197 -3.00 8.45 -6.17
C ASN A 197 -2.71 9.64 -5.26
N ILE A 198 -2.83 9.47 -3.94
CA ILE A 198 -2.62 10.55 -2.96
C ILE A 198 -1.26 10.40 -2.28
N PRO A 199 -0.27 11.25 -2.60
CA PRO A 199 1.00 11.29 -1.88
C PRO A 199 0.80 11.79 -0.44
N VAL A 200 1.41 11.07 0.52
CA VAL A 200 1.53 11.49 1.92
C VAL A 200 3.02 11.47 2.24
N ASP A 201 3.75 12.48 1.75
CA ASP A 201 5.21 12.42 1.62
C ASP A 201 5.95 13.71 2.00
N GLY A 202 5.24 14.68 2.59
CA GLY A 202 5.81 15.96 3.01
C GLY A 202 6.35 16.81 1.85
N GLY A 203 5.80 16.62 0.63
CA GLY A 203 6.18 17.34 -0.57
C GLY A 203 7.41 16.76 -1.28
N ARG A 204 7.79 15.51 -0.99
CA ARG A 204 8.99 14.88 -1.56
C ARG A 204 8.85 14.62 -3.07
N THR A 205 7.70 14.15 -3.52
CA THR A 205 7.43 13.88 -4.94
C THR A 205 7.32 15.18 -5.71
N LYS A 206 8.05 15.31 -6.82
CA LYS A 206 8.12 16.54 -7.63
C LYS A 206 7.11 16.55 -8.78
N SER A 207 6.61 15.38 -9.19
CA SER A 207 5.60 15.29 -10.25
C SER A 207 4.21 15.67 -9.72
N LEU A 208 3.41 16.26 -10.58
CA LEU A 208 2.00 16.59 -10.33
C LEU A 208 1.09 15.35 -10.39
#